data_99d66db7bedfa5af669f896d2023eb0e
#
_entry.id   99d66db7bedfa5af669f896d2023eb0e
#
_cell.length_a   1.000
_cell.length_b   1.000
_cell.length_c   1.000
_cell.angle_alpha   90.00
_cell.angle_beta   90.00
_cell.angle_gamma   90.00
#
_symmetry.space_group_name_H-M   'P 1'
#
loop_
_entity.id
_entity.type
_entity.pdbx_description
1 polymer ?
#
loop_
_entity_poly.entity_id
_entity_poly.type
_entity_poly.pdbx_seq_one_letter_code
_entity_poly.pdbx_strand_id
1 'polypeptide(L)'
;MYQAGRKDETSQRRKGWRRGGTTALAVVVVAACTLLLGTARAPSQVASATPMDLGQTERQAKVARLVGSMFERSHYRQAPINDPVSSLVLDRYIESLDGNRSYFLASDIAEFERYRYQLDDAVASGKLEAAFAIYNRFQARNRERMAFALESLKKEPDFALEETFDFDREDAPWAATTAELDDIWRKRVKNDALSLMLTDKTWPEARDVLQKRYERAAKRSEQVTSDDVFENFMNAFAHVFDPHS
;
A
#
# COMPACT_ATOMS: atom_id res chain seq x y z
N MET A 1 40.90 -7.74 50.33
CA MET A 1 41.53 -6.48 50.79
C MET A 1 40.48 -5.38 50.66
N TYR A 2 40.13 -4.83 51.83
CA TYR A 2 39.46 -3.59 52.18
C TYR A 2 38.03 -3.37 51.64
N GLN A 3 36.96 -3.53 52.42
CA GLN A 3 36.38 -2.75 53.57
C GLN A 3 35.98 -1.34 53.10
N ALA A 4 34.77 -0.88 53.29
CA ALA A 4 33.79 -0.80 54.35
C ALA A 4 33.51 0.68 54.68
N GLY A 5 32.32 0.95 55.08
CA GLY A 5 31.94 2.16 55.83
C GLY A 5 30.64 2.78 55.26
N ARG A 6 29.48 2.54 55.72
CA ARG A 6 28.76 2.63 57.01
C ARG A 6 28.57 4.06 57.52
N LYS A 7 27.28 4.27 57.82
CA LYS A 7 26.67 5.09 58.89
C LYS A 7 26.20 6.50 58.46
N ASP A 8 25.18 7.08 58.99
CA ASP A 8 24.10 6.78 59.92
C ASP A 8 23.30 8.08 60.11
N GLU A 9 22.01 7.90 60.37
CA GLU A 9 21.22 8.52 61.45
C GLU A 9 21.16 10.07 61.50
N THR A 10 20.09 10.71 61.77
CA THR A 10 19.02 10.74 62.76
C THR A 10 18.27 12.06 62.55
N SER A 11 17.05 12.18 62.75
CA SER A 11 16.24 12.24 63.97
C SER A 11 15.40 13.51 64.04
N GLN A 12 14.09 13.29 64.18
CA GLN A 12 13.20 13.97 65.15
C GLN A 12 12.98 15.52 65.15
N ARG A 13 11.76 15.96 65.11
CA ARG A 13 10.86 16.29 66.23
C ARG A 13 9.61 17.07 65.78
N ARG A 14 8.48 16.54 66.08
CA ARG A 14 7.33 16.92 66.91
C ARG A 14 7.18 18.39 67.34
N LYS A 15 5.91 18.84 67.18
CA LYS A 15 4.97 19.54 68.09
C LYS A 15 3.98 20.32 67.24
N GLY A 16 2.68 20.20 67.26
CA GLY A 16 1.71 20.07 68.36
C GLY A 16 1.17 21.40 68.79
N TRP A 17 -0.11 21.68 68.55
CA TRP A 17 -1.07 22.44 69.39
C TRP A 17 -2.37 22.70 68.62
N ARG A 18 -3.43 22.21 68.93
CA ARG A 18 -4.51 22.33 69.94
C ARG A 18 -5.39 23.57 69.80
N ARG A 19 -6.71 23.25 69.66
CA ARG A 19 -7.92 23.93 70.17
C ARG A 19 -8.30 25.23 69.48
N GLY A 20 -9.53 25.51 69.20
CA GLY A 20 -10.85 25.00 69.53
C GLY A 20 -11.86 26.07 69.11
N GLY A 21 -13.11 25.75 68.97
CA GLY A 21 -14.15 26.75 68.81
C GLY A 21 -15.36 26.23 68.01
N THR A 22 -16.30 25.75 68.81
CA THR A 22 -17.68 25.44 68.42
C THR A 22 -18.43 26.70 68.04
N THR A 23 -19.32 26.65 67.05
CA THR A 23 -20.75 27.03 67.15
C THR A 23 -21.53 26.86 65.84
N ALA A 24 -22.59 26.10 65.98
CA ALA A 24 -23.98 26.30 65.55
C ALA A 24 -24.39 26.31 64.07
N LEU A 25 -25.05 25.25 63.74
CA LEU A 25 -26.38 25.15 63.06
C LEU A 25 -26.79 26.23 62.06
N ALA A 26 -26.90 25.81 60.79
CA ALA A 26 -28.06 26.13 59.96
C ALA A 26 -28.23 25.04 58.87
N VAL A 27 -29.29 24.28 59.02
CA VAL A 27 -29.78 23.30 58.01
C VAL A 27 -30.43 24.10 56.87
N VAL A 28 -29.86 24.00 55.68
CA VAL A 28 -30.57 24.35 54.43
C VAL A 28 -30.41 23.16 53.51
N VAL A 29 -31.48 22.38 53.41
CA VAL A 29 -31.63 21.36 52.39
C VAL A 29 -31.88 22.04 51.06
N VAL A 30 -30.89 22.06 50.19
CA VAL A 30 -31.06 22.38 48.77
C VAL A 30 -30.78 21.07 48.01
N ALA A 31 -31.84 20.47 47.53
CA ALA A 31 -31.78 19.36 46.62
C ALA A 31 -31.19 19.87 45.29
N ALA A 32 -29.91 19.69 45.07
CA ALA A 32 -29.26 19.87 43.77
C ALA A 32 -29.30 18.54 43.01
N CYS A 33 -30.22 18.44 42.04
CA CYS A 33 -30.18 17.45 40.98
C CYS A 33 -28.87 17.62 40.25
N THR A 34 -27.87 16.79 40.56
CA THR A 34 -26.71 16.62 39.71
C THR A 34 -27.11 15.84 38.48
N LEU A 35 -27.45 16.56 37.42
CA LEU A 35 -27.45 16.04 36.04
C LEU A 35 -26.04 15.55 35.73
N LEU A 36 -25.82 14.25 35.81
CA LEU A 36 -24.69 13.55 35.20
C LEU A 36 -24.86 13.68 33.69
N LEU A 37 -24.35 14.76 33.12
CA LEU A 37 -24.06 14.86 31.70
C LEU A 37 -22.89 13.88 31.42
N GLY A 38 -23.24 12.63 31.19
CA GLY A 38 -22.33 11.69 30.54
C GLY A 38 -22.00 12.23 29.17
N THR A 39 -20.81 12.82 29.03
CA THR A 39 -20.22 13.08 27.72
C THR A 39 -19.94 11.74 27.08
N ALA A 40 -20.93 11.21 26.37
CA ALA A 40 -20.70 10.14 25.41
C ALA A 40 -19.69 10.66 24.40
N ARG A 41 -18.43 10.24 24.58
CA ARG A 41 -17.39 10.46 23.60
C ARG A 41 -17.80 9.66 22.37
N ALA A 42 -18.32 10.37 21.36
CA ALA A 42 -18.60 9.77 20.08
C ALA A 42 -17.32 9.04 19.60
N PRO A 43 -17.42 7.81 19.13
CA PRO A 43 -16.27 7.16 18.53
C PRO A 43 -15.82 8.07 17.39
N SER A 44 -14.57 8.54 17.46
CA SER A 44 -13.93 9.22 16.35
C SER A 44 -13.99 8.23 15.18
N GLN A 45 -14.93 8.45 14.27
CA GLN A 45 -14.86 7.82 12.97
C GLN A 45 -13.55 8.35 12.36
N VAL A 46 -12.54 7.50 12.38
CA VAL A 46 -11.39 7.65 11.49
C VAL A 46 -12.02 7.57 10.11
N ALA A 47 -12.29 8.75 9.53
CA ALA A 47 -12.66 8.84 8.14
C ALA A 47 -11.52 8.15 7.40
N SER A 48 -11.80 6.99 6.84
CA SER A 48 -10.91 6.35 5.87
C SER A 48 -10.82 7.35 4.72
N ALA A 49 -9.76 8.15 4.74
CA ALA A 49 -9.48 9.04 3.62
C ALA A 49 -9.42 8.15 2.39
N THR A 50 -10.31 8.38 1.44
CA THR A 50 -10.22 7.74 0.13
C THR A 50 -8.82 8.04 -0.38
N PRO A 51 -8.01 7.03 -0.69
CA PRO A 51 -6.66 7.28 -1.18
C PRO A 51 -6.75 8.21 -2.38
N MET A 52 -6.07 9.33 -2.30
CA MET A 52 -6.08 10.32 -3.38
C MET A 52 -5.30 9.74 -4.56
N ASP A 53 -5.90 9.76 -5.75
CA ASP A 53 -5.22 9.35 -6.97
C ASP A 53 -3.95 10.17 -7.16
N LEU A 54 -2.87 9.51 -7.55
CA LEU A 54 -1.62 10.17 -7.89
C LEU A 54 -1.78 10.87 -9.24
N GLY A 55 -1.17 12.04 -9.34
CA GLY A 55 -1.16 12.84 -10.56
C GLY A 55 0.23 13.37 -10.87
N GLN A 56 0.44 13.76 -12.12
CA GLN A 56 1.71 14.34 -12.56
C GLN A 56 1.92 15.74 -11.98
N THR A 57 3.19 16.13 -11.84
CA THR A 57 3.62 17.47 -11.50
C THR A 57 4.08 18.25 -12.74
N GLU A 58 4.12 19.59 -12.66
CA GLU A 58 4.68 20.41 -13.75
C GLU A 58 6.16 20.10 -14.05
N ARG A 59 6.92 19.72 -13.01
CA ARG A 59 8.33 19.30 -13.18
C ARG A 59 8.41 18.05 -14.04
N GLN A 60 7.62 17.04 -13.75
CA GLN A 60 7.57 15.79 -14.51
C GLN A 60 7.14 16.04 -15.96
N ALA A 61 6.15 16.90 -16.19
CA ALA A 61 5.76 17.32 -17.54
C ALA A 61 6.91 17.94 -18.32
N LYS A 62 7.71 18.80 -17.70
CA LYS A 62 8.90 19.42 -18.33
C LYS A 62 9.98 18.38 -18.63
N VAL A 63 10.24 17.47 -17.70
CA VAL A 63 11.23 16.40 -17.85
C VAL A 63 10.82 15.44 -18.97
N ALA A 64 9.55 15.03 -19.03
CA ALA A 64 9.04 14.15 -20.09
C ALA A 64 9.29 14.76 -21.50
N ARG A 65 8.92 16.03 -21.70
CA ARG A 65 9.19 16.73 -22.96
C ARG A 65 10.67 16.78 -23.32
N LEU A 66 11.54 17.08 -22.34
CA LEU A 66 12.98 17.12 -22.55
C LEU A 66 13.51 15.74 -22.96
N VAL A 67 13.12 14.68 -22.23
CA VAL A 67 13.53 13.31 -22.53
C VAL A 67 13.03 12.89 -23.92
N GLY A 68 11.74 13.10 -24.23
CA GLY A 68 11.20 12.83 -25.57
C GLY A 68 12.01 13.51 -26.68
N SER A 69 12.28 14.82 -26.54
CA SER A 69 13.08 15.55 -27.53
C SER A 69 14.54 15.07 -27.64
N MET A 70 15.12 14.54 -26.55
CA MET A 70 16.46 13.93 -26.60
C MET A 70 16.46 12.61 -27.35
N PHE A 71 15.45 11.76 -27.13
CA PHE A 71 15.31 10.49 -27.86
C PHE A 71 15.12 10.73 -29.35
N GLU A 72 14.30 11.69 -29.76
CA GLU A 72 14.11 12.02 -31.19
C GLU A 72 15.39 12.53 -31.87
N ARG A 73 16.20 13.35 -31.18
CA ARG A 73 17.33 14.06 -31.82
C ARG A 73 18.64 13.35 -31.65
N SER A 74 18.88 12.66 -30.55
CA SER A 74 20.20 12.22 -30.12
C SER A 74 20.32 10.71 -29.91
N HIS A 75 19.21 9.96 -29.92
CA HIS A 75 19.28 8.52 -29.76
C HIS A 75 19.91 7.85 -30.98
N TYR A 76 20.84 6.91 -30.77
CA TYR A 76 21.62 6.26 -31.83
C TYR A 76 20.75 5.56 -32.90
N ARG A 77 19.54 5.07 -32.50
CA ARG A 77 18.57 4.44 -33.44
C ARG A 77 17.83 5.43 -34.31
N GLN A 78 17.78 6.71 -33.95
CA GLN A 78 17.02 7.77 -34.64
C GLN A 78 15.58 7.31 -35.00
N ALA A 79 14.98 6.46 -34.16
CA ALA A 79 13.62 5.97 -34.37
C ALA A 79 12.63 7.10 -34.03
N PRO A 80 11.67 7.39 -34.91
CA PRO A 80 10.65 8.38 -34.60
C PRO A 80 9.80 7.93 -33.43
N ILE A 81 9.47 8.85 -32.52
CA ILE A 81 8.46 8.64 -31.49
C ILE A 81 7.11 8.77 -32.16
N ASN A 82 6.37 7.66 -32.30
CA ASN A 82 5.14 7.56 -33.07
C ASN A 82 4.23 6.46 -32.53
N ASP A 83 3.06 6.26 -33.13
CA ASP A 83 2.05 5.24 -32.76
C ASP A 83 2.62 3.83 -32.52
N PRO A 84 3.48 3.26 -33.38
CA PRO A 84 4.18 2.00 -33.10
C PRO A 84 4.98 2.00 -31.79
N VAL A 85 5.70 3.07 -31.49
CA VAL A 85 6.43 3.24 -30.23
C VAL A 85 5.46 3.38 -29.08
N SER A 86 4.41 4.18 -29.23
CA SER A 86 3.34 4.33 -28.23
C SER A 86 2.74 2.97 -27.84
N SER A 87 2.44 2.13 -28.84
CA SER A 87 1.91 0.78 -28.60
C SER A 87 2.86 -0.08 -27.77
N LEU A 88 4.14 -0.09 -28.11
CA LEU A 88 5.16 -0.84 -27.34
C LEU A 88 5.34 -0.30 -25.93
N VAL A 89 5.27 1.02 -25.74
CA VAL A 89 5.34 1.66 -24.41
C VAL A 89 4.17 1.22 -23.55
N LEU A 90 2.94 1.16 -24.09
CA LEU A 90 1.78 0.70 -23.35
C LEU A 90 1.96 -0.74 -22.86
N ASP A 91 2.34 -1.64 -23.78
CA ASP A 91 2.54 -3.05 -23.43
C ASP A 91 3.62 -3.21 -22.36
N ARG A 92 4.74 -2.53 -22.52
CA ARG A 92 5.85 -2.58 -21.56
C ARG A 92 5.48 -1.98 -20.21
N TYR A 93 4.70 -0.90 -20.20
CA TYR A 93 4.27 -0.27 -18.95
C TYR A 93 3.30 -1.16 -18.17
N ILE A 94 2.33 -1.79 -18.85
CA ILE A 94 1.42 -2.77 -18.24
C ILE A 94 2.22 -3.96 -17.69
N GLU A 95 3.15 -4.49 -18.47
CA GLU A 95 4.03 -5.59 -18.05
C GLU A 95 4.87 -5.23 -16.82
N SER A 96 5.41 -4.01 -16.75
CA SER A 96 6.17 -3.54 -15.60
C SER A 96 5.36 -3.46 -14.30
N LEU A 97 4.05 -3.24 -14.40
CA LEU A 97 3.13 -3.17 -13.28
C LEU A 97 2.60 -4.55 -12.87
N ASP A 98 2.26 -5.38 -13.85
CA ASP A 98 1.61 -6.69 -13.63
C ASP A 98 2.07 -7.76 -14.64
N GLY A 99 3.38 -8.01 -14.71
CA GLY A 99 3.95 -9.03 -15.63
C GLY A 99 3.38 -10.42 -15.42
N ASN A 100 3.00 -10.78 -14.20
CA ASN A 100 2.40 -12.08 -13.89
C ASN A 100 0.85 -12.11 -14.00
N ARG A 101 0.23 -11.08 -14.53
CA ARG A 101 -1.23 -11.00 -14.76
C ARG A 101 -2.07 -11.44 -13.57
N SER A 102 -1.71 -10.88 -12.40
CA SER A 102 -2.29 -11.26 -11.10
C SER A 102 -3.00 -10.12 -10.37
N TYR A 103 -3.04 -8.93 -10.98
CA TYR A 103 -3.70 -7.76 -10.44
C TYR A 103 -4.80 -7.22 -11.36
N PHE A 104 -4.48 -6.93 -12.63
CA PHE A 104 -5.45 -6.42 -13.58
C PHE A 104 -6.48 -7.46 -14.02
N LEU A 105 -7.67 -6.98 -14.32
CA LEU A 105 -8.69 -7.75 -15.05
C LEU A 105 -8.56 -7.49 -16.57
N ALA A 106 -9.06 -8.42 -17.38
CA ALA A 106 -9.17 -8.23 -18.84
C ALA A 106 -9.92 -6.94 -19.20
N SER A 107 -10.91 -6.54 -18.42
CA SER A 107 -11.64 -5.28 -18.60
C SER A 107 -10.77 -4.04 -18.36
N ASP A 108 -9.80 -4.10 -17.41
CA ASP A 108 -8.87 -3.00 -17.19
C ASP A 108 -7.94 -2.84 -18.41
N ILE A 109 -7.44 -3.95 -18.94
CA ILE A 109 -6.60 -3.95 -20.15
C ILE A 109 -7.37 -3.39 -21.35
N ALA A 110 -8.61 -3.84 -21.55
CA ALA A 110 -9.48 -3.31 -22.62
C ALA A 110 -9.73 -1.79 -22.46
N GLU A 111 -9.83 -1.30 -21.23
CA GLU A 111 -9.96 0.14 -20.97
C GLU A 111 -8.67 0.89 -21.35
N PHE A 112 -7.48 0.29 -21.12
CA PHE A 112 -6.20 0.93 -21.42
C PHE A 112 -5.90 1.00 -22.92
N GLU A 113 -6.55 0.19 -23.76
CA GLU A 113 -6.41 0.22 -25.22
C GLU A 113 -6.70 1.60 -25.82
N ARG A 114 -7.53 2.42 -25.18
CA ARG A 114 -7.75 3.81 -25.59
C ARG A 114 -6.49 4.68 -25.59
N TYR A 115 -5.46 4.30 -24.84
CA TYR A 115 -4.19 5.02 -24.75
C TYR A 115 -3.12 4.50 -25.71
N ARG A 116 -3.39 3.40 -26.46
CA ARG A 116 -2.39 2.66 -27.22
C ARG A 116 -1.58 3.53 -28.17
N TYR A 117 -2.21 4.52 -28.78
CA TYR A 117 -1.61 5.41 -29.75
C TYR A 117 -1.54 6.87 -29.26
N GLN A 118 -1.42 7.08 -27.93
CA GLN A 118 -1.41 8.41 -27.33
C GLN A 118 -0.19 8.66 -26.41
N LEU A 119 0.60 7.63 -26.13
CA LEU A 119 1.69 7.75 -25.17
C LEU A 119 2.91 8.46 -25.74
N ASP A 120 3.13 8.39 -27.04
CA ASP A 120 4.11 9.19 -27.78
C ASP A 120 3.79 10.69 -27.68
N ASP A 121 2.56 11.08 -27.99
CA ASP A 121 2.06 12.44 -27.84
C ASP A 121 2.07 12.90 -26.38
N ALA A 122 1.77 11.99 -25.46
CA ALA A 122 1.82 12.25 -24.02
C ALA A 122 3.24 12.66 -23.57
N VAL A 123 4.26 11.96 -24.02
CA VAL A 123 5.66 12.31 -23.72
C VAL A 123 6.05 13.61 -24.42
N ALA A 124 5.73 13.77 -25.70
CA ALA A 124 6.04 14.96 -26.49
C ALA A 124 5.39 16.24 -25.91
N SER A 125 4.14 16.15 -25.46
CA SER A 125 3.41 17.27 -24.84
C SER A 125 3.69 17.44 -23.36
N GLY A 126 4.20 16.39 -22.68
CA GLY A 126 4.34 16.32 -21.22
C GLY A 126 3.01 16.13 -20.48
N LYS A 127 1.99 15.56 -21.14
CA LYS A 127 0.67 15.24 -20.56
C LYS A 127 0.59 13.76 -20.27
N LEU A 128 0.94 13.38 -19.03
CA LEU A 128 1.12 11.98 -18.64
C LEU A 128 -0.11 11.39 -17.91
N GLU A 129 -1.30 12.01 -18.08
CA GLU A 129 -2.53 11.58 -17.39
C GLU A 129 -2.84 10.09 -17.65
N ALA A 130 -2.57 9.59 -18.88
CA ALA A 130 -2.76 8.19 -19.23
C ALA A 130 -1.89 7.25 -18.35
N ALA A 131 -0.61 7.58 -18.16
CA ALA A 131 0.29 6.79 -17.34
C ALA A 131 -0.18 6.74 -15.87
N PHE A 132 -0.59 7.89 -15.33
CA PHE A 132 -1.13 7.98 -13.98
C PHE A 132 -2.47 7.26 -13.83
N ALA A 133 -3.35 7.33 -14.82
CA ALA A 133 -4.63 6.60 -14.81
C ALA A 133 -4.42 5.08 -14.76
N ILE A 134 -3.50 4.54 -15.54
CA ILE A 134 -3.12 3.11 -15.52
C ILE A 134 -2.56 2.74 -14.14
N TYR A 135 -1.63 3.54 -13.61
CA TYR A 135 -1.05 3.28 -12.30
C TYR A 135 -2.10 3.33 -11.16
N ASN A 136 -2.97 4.32 -11.15
CA ASN A 136 -4.03 4.44 -10.14
C ASN A 136 -4.97 3.23 -10.16
N ARG A 137 -5.26 2.70 -11.36
CA ARG A 137 -6.00 1.44 -11.51
C ARG A 137 -5.22 0.26 -10.91
N PHE A 138 -3.93 0.15 -11.20
CA PHE A 138 -3.06 -0.87 -10.60
C PHE A 138 -3.07 -0.78 -9.07
N GLN A 139 -2.92 0.42 -8.52
CA GLN A 139 -2.93 0.64 -7.07
C GLN A 139 -4.28 0.25 -6.44
N ALA A 140 -5.40 0.53 -7.11
CA ALA A 140 -6.72 0.09 -6.66
C ALA A 140 -6.81 -1.44 -6.63
N ARG A 141 -6.39 -2.11 -7.70
CA ARG A 141 -6.35 -3.58 -7.77
C ARG A 141 -5.41 -4.19 -6.73
N ASN A 142 -4.25 -3.60 -6.53
CA ASN A 142 -3.30 -4.06 -5.51
C ASN A 142 -3.92 -4.00 -4.11
N ARG A 143 -4.60 -2.89 -3.74
CA ARG A 143 -5.30 -2.79 -2.46
C ARG A 143 -6.37 -3.88 -2.31
N GLU A 144 -7.18 -4.13 -3.34
CA GLU A 144 -8.17 -5.21 -3.35
C GLU A 144 -7.51 -6.57 -3.10
N ARG A 145 -6.39 -6.85 -3.78
CA ARG A 145 -5.67 -8.12 -3.66
C ARG A 145 -5.01 -8.30 -2.30
N MET A 146 -4.41 -7.25 -1.73
CA MET A 146 -3.85 -7.32 -0.38
C MET A 146 -4.95 -7.55 0.67
N ALA A 147 -6.08 -6.86 0.54
CA ALA A 147 -7.22 -7.08 1.42
C ALA A 147 -7.76 -8.53 1.32
N PHE A 148 -7.91 -9.06 0.10
CA PHE A 148 -8.32 -10.44 -0.14
C PHE A 148 -7.34 -11.45 0.47
N ALA A 149 -6.04 -11.23 0.29
CA ALA A 149 -5.01 -12.11 0.85
C ALA A 149 -5.06 -12.14 2.39
N LEU A 150 -5.18 -10.96 3.02
CA LEU A 150 -5.31 -10.84 4.48
C LEU A 150 -6.60 -11.48 5.00
N GLU A 151 -7.72 -11.34 4.28
CA GLU A 151 -8.97 -12.00 4.64
C GLU A 151 -8.86 -13.53 4.53
N SER A 152 -8.20 -14.02 3.47
CA SER A 152 -7.97 -15.45 3.23
C SER A 152 -7.15 -16.10 4.36
N LEU A 153 -6.26 -15.37 5.03
CA LEU A 153 -5.46 -15.87 6.16
C LEU A 153 -6.28 -16.09 7.45
N LYS A 154 -7.52 -15.60 7.52
CA LYS A 154 -8.37 -15.82 8.70
C LYS A 154 -8.85 -17.26 8.82
N LYS A 155 -8.82 -18.01 7.73
CA LYS A 155 -9.19 -19.43 7.68
C LYS A 155 -8.03 -20.25 7.16
N GLU A 156 -7.80 -21.41 7.80
CA GLU A 156 -6.82 -22.37 7.31
C GLU A 156 -7.21 -22.87 5.92
N PRO A 157 -6.29 -22.82 4.93
CA PRO A 157 -6.52 -23.41 3.63
C PRO A 157 -6.73 -24.92 3.73
N ASP A 158 -7.55 -25.47 2.86
CA ASP A 158 -7.67 -26.91 2.72
C ASP A 158 -6.42 -27.47 2.02
N PHE A 159 -5.47 -27.95 2.81
CA PHE A 159 -4.22 -28.52 2.30
C PHE A 159 -4.39 -29.92 1.72
N ALA A 160 -5.51 -30.60 1.98
CA ALA A 160 -5.81 -31.91 1.39
C ALA A 160 -6.35 -31.80 -0.04
N LEU A 161 -6.86 -30.62 -0.42
CA LEU A 161 -7.31 -30.37 -1.79
C LEU A 161 -6.08 -30.33 -2.73
N GLU A 162 -6.02 -31.31 -3.64
CA GLU A 162 -5.02 -31.34 -4.71
C GLU A 162 -5.36 -30.29 -5.79
N GLU A 163 -4.51 -29.31 -5.94
CA GLU A 163 -4.64 -28.27 -6.96
C GLU A 163 -3.27 -27.73 -7.36
N THR A 164 -3.19 -27.11 -8.53
CA THR A 164 -1.96 -26.52 -9.05
C THR A 164 -1.99 -25.01 -8.91
N PHE A 165 -0.84 -24.41 -8.61
CA PHE A 165 -0.58 -22.99 -8.70
C PHE A 165 0.51 -22.74 -9.73
N ASP A 166 0.19 -21.95 -10.72
CA ASP A 166 1.12 -21.52 -11.75
C ASP A 166 1.86 -20.26 -11.30
N PHE A 167 3.18 -20.37 -11.19
CA PHE A 167 4.05 -19.27 -10.77
C PHE A 167 4.38 -18.32 -11.92
N ASP A 168 4.49 -18.87 -13.12
CA ASP A 168 4.79 -18.14 -14.34
C ASP A 168 3.49 -17.95 -15.12
N ARG A 169 2.97 -16.75 -15.03
CA ARG A 169 1.71 -16.37 -15.66
C ARG A 169 1.88 -15.28 -16.72
N GLU A 170 3.11 -15.02 -17.16
CA GLU A 170 3.42 -13.98 -18.13
C GLU A 170 2.61 -14.14 -19.43
N ASP A 171 2.43 -15.39 -19.88
CA ASP A 171 1.66 -15.72 -21.08
C ASP A 171 0.21 -16.16 -20.80
N ALA A 172 -0.22 -16.20 -19.53
CA ALA A 172 -1.57 -16.59 -19.19
C ALA A 172 -2.60 -15.49 -19.62
N PRO A 173 -3.86 -15.83 -19.91
CA PRO A 173 -4.88 -14.81 -20.14
C PRO A 173 -5.09 -13.96 -18.88
N TRP A 174 -5.44 -12.69 -19.08
CA TRP A 174 -5.92 -11.83 -17.99
C TRP A 174 -7.22 -12.40 -17.43
N ALA A 175 -7.37 -12.39 -16.11
CA ALA A 175 -8.59 -12.85 -15.46
C ALA A 175 -9.80 -12.04 -15.98
N ALA A 176 -10.82 -12.73 -16.44
CA ALA A 176 -12.02 -12.07 -16.98
C ALA A 176 -12.90 -11.51 -15.87
N THR A 177 -12.86 -12.12 -14.68
CA THR A 177 -13.72 -11.78 -13.53
C THR A 177 -12.92 -11.64 -12.24
N THR A 178 -13.48 -10.92 -11.28
CA THR A 178 -12.92 -10.85 -9.93
C THR A 178 -12.84 -12.25 -9.29
N ALA A 179 -13.82 -13.12 -9.56
CA ALA A 179 -13.83 -14.48 -9.00
C ALA A 179 -12.65 -15.33 -9.52
N GLU A 180 -12.28 -15.21 -10.79
CA GLU A 180 -11.09 -15.86 -11.35
C GLU A 180 -9.82 -15.32 -10.69
N LEU A 181 -9.73 -14.00 -10.51
CA LEU A 181 -8.60 -13.36 -9.85
C LEU A 181 -8.52 -13.75 -8.37
N ASP A 182 -9.66 -13.90 -7.70
CA ASP A 182 -9.75 -14.38 -6.32
C ASP A 182 -9.24 -15.83 -6.21
N ASP A 183 -9.54 -16.71 -7.17
CA ASP A 183 -9.02 -18.08 -7.19
C ASP A 183 -7.49 -18.12 -7.38
N ILE A 184 -6.95 -17.29 -8.26
CA ILE A 184 -5.50 -17.12 -8.43
C ILE A 184 -4.85 -16.72 -7.10
N TRP A 185 -5.42 -15.73 -6.40
CA TRP A 185 -4.88 -15.25 -5.13
C TRP A 185 -5.10 -16.24 -3.98
N ARG A 186 -6.21 -16.95 -3.95
CA ARG A 186 -6.45 -18.04 -3.01
C ARG A 186 -5.38 -19.12 -3.11
N LYS A 187 -5.07 -19.55 -4.33
CA LYS A 187 -4.02 -20.54 -4.61
C LYS A 187 -2.65 -19.99 -4.23
N ARG A 188 -2.37 -18.73 -4.52
CA ARG A 188 -1.13 -18.05 -4.10
C ARG A 188 -0.95 -18.08 -2.59
N VAL A 189 -1.98 -17.66 -1.83
CA VAL A 189 -1.94 -17.66 -0.36
C VAL A 189 -1.72 -19.06 0.19
N LYS A 190 -2.42 -20.08 -0.36
CA LYS A 190 -2.22 -21.49 0.01
C LYS A 190 -0.79 -21.95 -0.28
N ASN A 191 -0.27 -21.64 -1.45
CA ASN A 191 1.11 -21.97 -1.83
C ASN A 191 2.15 -21.31 -0.94
N ASP A 192 1.97 -20.01 -0.63
CA ASP A 192 2.84 -19.29 0.30
C ASP A 192 2.83 -19.93 1.70
N ALA A 193 1.65 -20.37 2.16
CA ALA A 193 1.51 -21.09 3.42
C ALA A 193 2.22 -22.46 3.38
N LEU A 194 1.97 -23.25 2.35
CA LEU A 194 2.65 -24.56 2.15
C LEU A 194 4.16 -24.41 2.15
N SER A 195 4.68 -23.40 1.45
CA SER A 195 6.13 -23.13 1.38
C SER A 195 6.74 -22.86 2.76
N LEU A 196 6.01 -22.21 3.66
CA LEU A 196 6.45 -22.00 5.05
C LEU A 196 6.31 -23.27 5.90
N MET A 197 5.23 -24.04 5.71
CA MET A 197 5.01 -25.29 6.45
C MET A 197 6.03 -26.36 6.07
N LEU A 198 6.52 -26.37 4.85
CA LEU A 198 7.64 -27.24 4.43
C LEU A 198 8.97 -26.89 5.14
N THR A 199 9.05 -25.77 5.86
CA THR A 199 10.17 -25.41 6.73
C THR A 199 9.82 -25.64 8.21
N ASP A 200 9.06 -26.67 8.52
CA ASP A 200 8.65 -27.10 9.88
C ASP A 200 7.80 -26.08 10.66
N LYS A 201 7.16 -25.12 9.98
CA LYS A 201 6.20 -24.21 10.62
C LYS A 201 4.81 -24.83 10.71
N THR A 202 4.14 -24.58 11.80
CA THR A 202 2.69 -24.82 11.93
C THR A 202 1.89 -23.78 11.14
N TRP A 203 0.63 -24.10 10.85
CA TRP A 203 -0.26 -23.12 10.19
C TRP A 203 -0.35 -21.77 10.96
N PRO A 204 -0.54 -21.72 12.28
CA PRO A 204 -0.55 -20.44 13.00
C PRO A 204 0.73 -19.62 12.81
N GLU A 205 1.88 -20.25 12.82
CA GLU A 205 3.17 -19.57 12.59
C GLU A 205 3.33 -19.09 11.15
N ALA A 206 2.93 -19.92 10.17
CA ALA A 206 2.92 -19.54 8.75
C ALA A 206 1.97 -18.36 8.51
N ARG A 207 0.76 -18.42 9.05
CA ARG A 207 -0.23 -17.33 9.00
C ARG A 207 0.34 -16.02 9.53
N ASP A 208 0.96 -16.03 10.71
CA ASP A 208 1.50 -14.81 11.34
C ASP A 208 2.65 -14.20 10.51
N VAL A 209 3.45 -15.03 9.85
CA VAL A 209 4.50 -14.58 8.90
C VAL A 209 3.88 -13.96 7.66
N LEU A 210 2.87 -14.63 7.07
CA LEU A 210 2.20 -14.15 5.86
C LEU A 210 1.41 -12.88 6.10
N GLN A 211 0.71 -12.78 7.23
CA GLN A 211 0.01 -11.57 7.61
C GLN A 211 0.96 -10.37 7.62
N LYS A 212 2.10 -10.48 8.32
CA LYS A 212 3.10 -9.41 8.34
C LYS A 212 3.69 -9.11 6.95
N ARG A 213 3.81 -10.12 6.08
CA ARG A 213 4.30 -9.96 4.71
C ARG A 213 3.32 -9.15 3.88
N TYR A 214 2.03 -9.51 3.88
CA TYR A 214 0.99 -8.81 3.12
C TYR A 214 0.71 -7.40 3.67
N GLU A 215 0.69 -7.21 4.99
CA GLU A 215 0.57 -5.88 5.62
C GLU A 215 1.73 -4.95 5.20
N ARG A 216 2.96 -5.46 5.16
CA ARG A 216 4.11 -4.68 4.68
C ARG A 216 4.02 -4.38 3.19
N ALA A 217 3.52 -5.32 2.37
CA ALA A 217 3.32 -5.11 0.95
C ALA A 217 2.26 -4.03 0.70
N ALA A 218 1.12 -4.10 1.39
CA ALA A 218 0.08 -3.08 1.35
C ALA A 218 0.63 -1.70 1.74
N LYS A 219 1.35 -1.61 2.86
CA LYS A 219 1.95 -0.36 3.32
C LYS A 219 2.96 0.22 2.33
N ARG A 220 3.81 -0.62 1.70
CA ARG A 220 4.75 -0.16 0.67
C ARG A 220 4.03 0.40 -0.55
N SER A 221 2.94 -0.25 -0.99
CA SER A 221 2.12 0.24 -2.10
C SER A 221 1.50 1.61 -1.82
N GLU A 222 1.14 1.89 -0.57
CA GLU A 222 0.60 3.20 -0.15
C GLU A 222 1.68 4.31 -0.08
N GLN A 223 2.96 3.93 -0.01
CA GLN A 223 4.07 4.87 0.08
C GLN A 223 4.60 5.31 -1.30
N VAL A 224 4.09 4.75 -2.38
CA VAL A 224 4.48 5.13 -3.74
C VAL A 224 4.08 6.57 -4.00
N THR A 225 5.00 7.33 -4.56
CA THR A 225 4.86 8.75 -4.85
C THR A 225 4.60 8.99 -6.35
N SER A 226 4.21 10.22 -6.68
CA SER A 226 4.10 10.65 -8.07
C SER A 226 5.44 10.54 -8.83
N ASP A 227 6.57 10.74 -8.15
CA ASP A 227 7.89 10.59 -8.78
C ASP A 227 8.20 9.12 -9.11
N ASP A 228 7.81 8.17 -8.26
CA ASP A 228 8.00 6.73 -8.53
C ASP A 228 7.16 6.27 -9.74
N VAL A 229 5.92 6.77 -9.87
CA VAL A 229 5.05 6.49 -11.03
C VAL A 229 5.65 7.05 -12.30
N PHE A 230 6.12 8.30 -12.24
CA PHE A 230 6.78 8.96 -13.35
C PHE A 230 8.03 8.20 -13.80
N GLU A 231 8.89 7.80 -12.86
CA GLU A 231 10.10 7.04 -13.14
C GLU A 231 9.78 5.69 -13.80
N ASN A 232 8.83 4.93 -13.25
CA ASN A 232 8.40 3.66 -13.83
C ASN A 232 7.91 3.81 -15.27
N PHE A 233 7.06 4.81 -15.55
CA PHE A 233 6.57 5.08 -16.89
C PHE A 233 7.70 5.49 -17.85
N MET A 234 8.59 6.39 -17.42
CA MET A 234 9.69 6.84 -18.26
C MET A 234 10.73 5.74 -18.51
N ASN A 235 10.89 4.81 -17.57
CA ASN A 235 11.71 3.61 -17.78
C ASN A 235 11.06 2.68 -18.82
N ALA A 236 9.76 2.44 -18.74
CA ALA A 236 9.04 1.67 -19.76
C ALA A 236 9.19 2.30 -21.16
N PHE A 237 9.11 3.63 -21.23
CA PHE A 237 9.36 4.37 -22.47
C PHE A 237 10.81 4.19 -22.97
N ALA A 238 11.81 4.36 -22.11
CA ALA A 238 13.22 4.26 -22.49
C ALA A 238 13.60 2.85 -22.96
N HIS A 239 13.10 1.81 -22.30
CA HIS A 239 13.36 0.41 -22.67
C HIS A 239 12.85 0.00 -24.06
N VAL A 240 11.87 0.72 -24.64
CA VAL A 240 11.46 0.49 -26.04
C VAL A 240 12.57 0.86 -27.02
N PHE A 241 13.39 1.85 -26.68
CA PHE A 241 14.52 2.30 -27.53
C PHE A 241 15.79 1.50 -27.24
N ASP A 242 16.06 1.20 -25.99
CA ASP A 242 17.23 0.41 -25.56
C ASP A 242 16.84 -0.60 -24.47
N PRO A 243 16.74 -1.90 -24.82
CA PRO A 243 16.41 -2.95 -23.84
C PRO A 243 17.42 -3.08 -22.69
N HIS A 244 18.58 -2.45 -22.80
CA HIS A 244 19.67 -2.53 -21.81
C HIS A 244 19.78 -1.26 -20.93
N SER A 245 18.89 -0.27 -21.11
CA SER A 245 18.86 0.95 -20.28
C SER A 245 18.14 0.77 -18.96
#